data_eee9a35dd917ba31a50e5db54e131d73
#
_entry.id   eee9a35dd917ba31a50e5db54e131d73
#
_cell.length_a   1.000
_cell.length_b   1.000
_cell.length_c   1.000
_cell.angle_alpha   90.00
_cell.angle_beta   90.00
_cell.angle_gamma   90.00
#
_symmetry.space_group_name_H-M   'P 1'
#
loop_
_entity.id
_entity.type
_entity.pdbx_description
1 polymer ?
#
loop_
_entity_poly.entity_id
_entity_poly.type
_entity_poly.pdbx_seq_one_letter_code
_entity_poly.pdbx_strand_id
1 'polypeptide(L)'
;MSCICTWASPIVITSPSAKTKVVVDVSNEAVNYSVYHNGNKLLEQKHLTLILDHETLGDHPRVASTSTTLKKYEFHPVIALKQRVVSGSYRNTIINFKNHYALEFRVMDDAVAYRFILQKKGKTVDVLQEPVCLTPSIPVKAVLQTATSFRCNYEDAYTTLDPAQWPASQMATAPLLLSADDGSNLQ
;
A
#
# COMPACT_ATOMS: atom_id res chain seq x y z
N MET A 1 1.11 -20.17 33.73
CA MET A 1 0.88 -18.74 33.48
C MET A 1 0.35 -18.60 32.04
N SER A 2 -0.95 -18.42 31.88
CA SER A 2 -1.59 -18.36 30.54
C SER A 2 -1.38 -16.96 30.00
N CYS A 3 -0.60 -16.84 28.92
CA CYS A 3 -0.42 -15.57 28.22
C CYS A 3 -1.69 -15.30 27.41
N ILE A 4 -2.54 -14.41 27.89
CA ILE A 4 -3.70 -13.94 27.13
C ILE A 4 -3.16 -13.01 26.04
N CYS A 5 -3.00 -13.55 24.83
CA CYS A 5 -2.78 -12.72 23.64
C CYS A 5 -4.06 -11.89 23.39
N THR A 6 -4.09 -10.66 23.83
CA THR A 6 -5.11 -9.70 23.44
C THR A 6 -4.84 -9.29 21.98
N TRP A 7 -5.51 -9.94 21.06
CA TRP A 7 -5.54 -9.51 19.66
C TRP A 7 -6.33 -8.19 19.61
N ALA A 8 -5.67 -7.14 19.20
CA ALA A 8 -6.39 -5.91 18.88
C ALA A 8 -7.32 -6.20 17.69
N SER A 9 -8.57 -5.74 17.77
CA SER A 9 -9.48 -5.91 16.63
C SER A 9 -8.91 -5.24 15.40
N PRO A 10 -9.02 -5.86 14.19
CA PRO A 10 -8.50 -5.29 12.98
C PRO A 10 -9.16 -3.93 12.67
N ILE A 11 -8.39 -3.00 12.13
CA ILE A 11 -8.86 -1.69 11.72
C ILE A 11 -9.43 -1.84 10.30
N VAL A 12 -10.74 -1.64 10.15
CA VAL A 12 -11.43 -1.75 8.86
C VAL A 12 -11.69 -0.37 8.29
N ILE A 13 -11.23 -0.14 7.06
CA ILE A 13 -11.38 1.12 6.33
C ILE A 13 -12.16 0.81 5.05
N THR A 14 -13.34 1.38 4.88
CA THR A 14 -14.18 1.22 3.69
C THR A 14 -14.16 2.48 2.85
N SER A 15 -14.09 2.34 1.54
CA SER A 15 -14.22 3.47 0.60
C SER A 15 -15.61 4.14 0.71
N PRO A 16 -15.80 5.34 0.15
CA PRO A 16 -17.06 6.07 0.25
C PRO A 16 -18.29 5.29 -0.22
N SER A 17 -18.17 4.51 -1.31
CA SER A 17 -19.27 3.67 -1.82
C SER A 17 -19.23 2.21 -1.31
N ALA A 18 -18.33 1.90 -0.38
CA ALA A 18 -18.10 0.56 0.17
C ALA A 18 -17.63 -0.51 -0.84
N LYS A 19 -17.23 -0.12 -2.05
CA LYS A 19 -16.68 -1.06 -3.06
C LYS A 19 -15.32 -1.61 -2.67
N THR A 20 -14.45 -0.75 -2.13
CA THR A 20 -13.10 -1.11 -1.71
C THR A 20 -13.01 -1.09 -0.19
N LYS A 21 -12.37 -2.09 0.37
CA LYS A 21 -12.15 -2.25 1.80
C LYS A 21 -10.70 -2.61 2.07
N VAL A 22 -10.09 -1.95 3.02
CA VAL A 22 -8.78 -2.29 3.58
C VAL A 22 -8.98 -2.78 5.00
N VAL A 23 -8.36 -3.90 5.31
CA VAL A 23 -8.30 -4.45 6.67
C VAL A 23 -6.85 -4.38 7.12
N VAL A 24 -6.58 -3.54 8.12
CA VAL A 24 -5.25 -3.41 8.71
C VAL A 24 -5.22 -4.21 10.00
N ASP A 25 -4.34 -5.20 10.05
CA ASP A 25 -4.12 -6.05 11.19
C ASP A 25 -2.81 -5.68 11.88
N VAL A 26 -2.91 -5.29 13.14
CA VAL A 26 -1.76 -4.89 13.96
C VAL A 26 -1.55 -5.93 15.04
N SER A 27 -0.53 -6.75 14.87
CA SER A 27 -0.09 -7.72 15.88
C SER A 27 1.00 -7.12 16.78
N ASN A 28 1.47 -7.92 17.75
CA ASN A 28 2.62 -7.52 18.56
C ASN A 28 3.95 -7.48 17.77
N GLU A 29 3.98 -8.07 16.58
CA GLU A 29 5.20 -8.24 15.77
C GLU A 29 5.21 -7.35 14.53
N ALA A 30 4.03 -7.12 13.90
CA ALA A 30 3.98 -6.48 12.60
C ALA A 30 2.66 -5.78 12.33
N VAL A 31 2.70 -4.86 11.37
CA VAL A 31 1.52 -4.33 10.69
C VAL A 31 1.34 -5.06 9.37
N ASN A 32 0.16 -5.61 9.12
CA ASN A 32 -0.23 -6.23 7.86
C ASN A 32 -1.48 -5.53 7.33
N TYR A 33 -1.71 -5.58 6.03
CA TYR A 33 -3.01 -5.18 5.50
C TYR A 33 -3.45 -6.06 4.34
N SER A 34 -4.76 -6.14 4.16
CA SER A 34 -5.40 -6.82 3.02
C SER A 34 -6.34 -5.86 2.32
N VAL A 35 -6.38 -5.93 0.99
CA VAL A 35 -7.27 -5.14 0.15
C VAL A 35 -8.35 -6.04 -0.44
N TYR A 36 -9.58 -5.56 -0.35
CA TYR A 36 -10.77 -6.21 -0.90
C TYR A 36 -11.46 -5.26 -1.87
N HIS A 37 -11.97 -5.79 -2.97
CA HIS A 37 -12.81 -5.06 -3.90
C HIS A 37 -14.06 -5.88 -4.22
N ASN A 38 -15.24 -5.26 -4.12
CA ASN A 38 -16.54 -5.92 -4.29
C ASN A 38 -16.68 -7.24 -3.48
N GLY A 39 -16.13 -7.25 -2.25
CA GLY A 39 -16.15 -8.39 -1.34
C GLY A 39 -15.03 -9.41 -1.54
N ASN A 40 -14.35 -9.42 -2.68
CA ASN A 40 -13.25 -10.35 -2.98
C ASN A 40 -11.91 -9.80 -2.47
N LYS A 41 -11.11 -10.65 -1.82
CA LYS A 41 -9.75 -10.31 -1.43
C LYS A 41 -8.88 -10.25 -2.70
N LEU A 42 -8.22 -9.12 -2.93
CA LEU A 42 -7.34 -8.92 -4.08
C LEU A 42 -5.89 -9.22 -3.74
N LEU A 43 -5.39 -8.66 -2.65
CA LEU A 43 -4.00 -8.79 -2.24
C LEU A 43 -3.82 -8.63 -0.73
N GLU A 44 -2.66 -9.02 -0.26
CA GLU A 44 -2.17 -8.69 1.07
C GLU A 44 -0.73 -8.20 1.04
N GLN A 45 -0.39 -7.35 1.99
CA GLN A 45 0.96 -6.94 2.35
C GLN A 45 1.24 -7.39 3.76
N LYS A 46 2.30 -8.16 3.95
CA LYS A 46 2.80 -8.56 5.27
C LYS A 46 4.02 -7.73 5.64
N HIS A 47 4.21 -7.52 6.95
CA HIS A 47 5.34 -6.79 7.51
C HIS A 47 5.55 -5.43 6.85
N LEU A 48 4.56 -4.55 6.99
CA LEU A 48 4.66 -3.18 6.50
C LEU A 48 5.69 -2.41 7.34
N THR A 49 6.88 -2.19 6.79
CA THR A 49 8.01 -1.57 7.50
C THR A 49 8.64 -0.45 6.69
N LEU A 50 9.26 0.49 7.40
CA LEU A 50 10.15 1.50 6.85
C LEU A 50 11.46 1.46 7.65
N ILE A 51 12.56 1.12 6.98
CA ILE A 51 13.87 0.99 7.57
C ILE A 51 14.61 2.33 7.46
N LEU A 52 14.91 2.90 8.61
CA LEU A 52 15.67 4.13 8.75
C LEU A 52 17.12 3.80 9.18
N ASP A 53 17.97 4.79 9.20
CA ASP A 53 19.36 4.70 9.62
C ASP A 53 19.55 4.21 11.07
N HIS A 54 18.55 4.40 11.94
CA HIS A 54 18.66 4.10 13.38
C HIS A 54 17.47 3.34 13.96
N GLU A 55 16.41 3.08 13.20
CA GLU A 55 15.23 2.32 13.64
C GLU A 55 14.45 1.73 12.47
N THR A 56 13.66 0.71 12.76
CA THR A 56 12.68 0.15 11.81
C THR A 56 11.27 0.48 12.30
N LEU A 57 10.52 1.23 11.51
CA LEU A 57 9.11 1.50 11.79
C LEU A 57 8.25 0.35 11.29
N GLY A 58 7.15 0.07 11.97
CA GLY A 58 6.26 -1.06 11.66
C GLY A 58 6.64 -2.36 12.35
N ASP A 59 7.81 -2.42 12.99
CA ASP A 59 8.25 -3.51 13.82
C ASP A 59 7.76 -3.30 15.27
N HIS A 60 7.28 -4.37 15.92
CA HIS A 60 6.66 -4.35 17.24
C HIS A 60 5.69 -3.17 17.47
N PRO A 61 4.71 -2.97 16.59
CA PRO A 61 3.87 -1.79 16.57
C PRO A 61 2.92 -1.76 17.78
N ARG A 62 2.70 -0.57 18.33
CA ARG A 62 1.72 -0.34 19.39
C ARG A 62 0.84 0.84 19.03
N VAL A 63 -0.41 0.55 18.67
CA VAL A 63 -1.39 1.60 18.31
C VAL A 63 -1.63 2.51 19.51
N ALA A 64 -1.54 3.82 19.29
CA ALA A 64 -1.87 4.85 20.26
C ALA A 64 -3.28 5.39 20.02
N SER A 65 -3.62 5.67 18.76
CA SER A 65 -4.96 6.15 18.37
C SER A 65 -5.21 5.89 16.89
N THR A 66 -6.49 5.87 16.52
CA THR A 66 -6.93 5.79 15.13
C THR A 66 -7.99 6.84 14.89
N SER A 67 -7.89 7.52 13.76
CA SER A 67 -8.91 8.49 13.33
C SER A 67 -9.23 8.29 11.85
N THR A 68 -10.53 8.37 11.51
CA THR A 68 -11.00 8.22 10.14
C THR A 68 -11.87 9.40 9.76
N THR A 69 -11.61 10.00 8.60
CA THR A 69 -12.37 11.13 8.06
C THR A 69 -12.70 10.89 6.59
N LEU A 70 -13.86 11.38 6.15
CA LEU A 70 -14.18 11.48 4.72
C LEU A 70 -13.56 12.76 4.17
N LYS A 71 -12.77 12.63 3.10
CA LYS A 71 -12.17 13.75 2.39
C LYS A 71 -12.73 13.81 0.97
N LYS A 72 -12.92 15.02 0.46
CA LYS A 72 -13.25 15.29 -0.94
C LYS A 72 -12.10 16.07 -1.56
N TYR A 73 -11.87 15.85 -2.85
CA TYR A 73 -10.88 16.61 -3.62
C TYR A 73 -11.47 17.03 -4.95
N GLU A 74 -10.96 18.13 -5.44
CA GLU A 74 -11.18 18.63 -6.78
C GLU A 74 -9.90 19.34 -7.25
N PHE A 75 -9.48 19.07 -8.47
CA PHE A 75 -8.39 19.79 -9.09
C PHE A 75 -8.57 19.88 -10.60
N HIS A 76 -7.92 20.87 -11.18
CA HIS A 76 -7.90 21.12 -12.62
C HIS A 76 -6.52 20.70 -13.14
N PRO A 77 -6.40 19.61 -13.91
CA PRO A 77 -5.13 19.23 -14.52
C PRO A 77 -4.58 20.34 -15.41
N VAL A 78 -3.26 20.57 -15.35
CA VAL A 78 -2.59 21.57 -16.21
C VAL A 78 -2.83 21.24 -17.68
N ILE A 79 -2.81 19.94 -18.00
CA ILE A 79 -3.16 19.42 -19.33
C ILE A 79 -4.40 18.53 -19.16
N ALA A 80 -5.54 18.98 -19.69
CA ALA A 80 -6.78 18.22 -19.64
C ALA A 80 -6.79 17.14 -20.73
N LEU A 81 -6.48 15.89 -20.37
CA LEU A 81 -6.50 14.75 -21.31
C LEU A 81 -7.91 14.16 -21.48
N LYS A 82 -8.46 13.60 -20.39
CA LYS A 82 -9.78 12.96 -20.40
C LYS A 82 -10.86 13.80 -19.71
N GLN A 83 -10.47 14.56 -18.71
CA GLN A 83 -11.38 15.37 -17.88
C GLN A 83 -10.76 16.74 -17.63
N ARG A 84 -11.58 17.80 -17.71
CA ARG A 84 -11.17 19.16 -17.38
C ARG A 84 -11.11 19.38 -15.87
N VAL A 85 -11.97 18.70 -15.13
CA VAL A 85 -12.04 18.72 -13.67
C VAL A 85 -11.97 17.28 -13.18
N VAL A 86 -11.05 17.01 -12.28
CA VAL A 86 -10.93 15.73 -11.59
C VAL A 86 -11.38 15.90 -10.17
N SER A 87 -12.44 15.21 -9.79
CA SER A 87 -12.96 15.26 -8.42
C SER A 87 -13.27 13.86 -7.90
N GLY A 88 -13.26 13.71 -6.60
CA GLY A 88 -13.56 12.44 -5.96
C GLY A 88 -13.61 12.56 -4.44
N SER A 89 -13.73 11.40 -3.80
CA SER A 89 -13.69 11.31 -2.36
C SER A 89 -12.96 10.04 -1.90
N TYR A 90 -12.42 10.07 -0.70
CA TYR A 90 -11.74 8.94 -0.08
C TYR A 90 -11.91 8.95 1.43
N ARG A 91 -11.82 7.78 2.05
CA ARG A 91 -11.63 7.66 3.48
C ARG A 91 -10.16 7.82 3.80
N ASN A 92 -9.87 8.80 4.66
CA ASN A 92 -8.54 9.03 5.19
C ASN A 92 -8.47 8.49 6.61
N THR A 93 -7.67 7.47 6.83
CA THR A 93 -7.46 6.89 8.16
C THR A 93 -6.02 7.08 8.57
N ILE A 94 -5.82 7.68 9.75
CA ILE A 94 -4.51 7.84 10.36
C ILE A 94 -4.46 6.93 11.58
N ILE A 95 -3.48 6.03 11.60
CA ILE A 95 -3.18 5.12 12.69
C ILE A 95 -1.89 5.63 13.34
N ASN A 96 -1.99 6.23 14.53
CA ASN A 96 -0.85 6.71 15.28
C ASN A 96 -0.28 5.58 16.14
N PHE A 97 1.04 5.48 16.17
CA PHE A 97 1.77 4.51 16.99
C PHE A 97 2.53 5.20 18.12
N LYS A 98 2.74 4.49 19.23
CA LYS A 98 3.46 5.01 20.41
C LYS A 98 4.91 5.38 20.11
N ASN A 99 5.49 4.82 19.05
CA ASN A 99 6.89 5.05 18.62
C ASN A 99 7.06 6.30 17.75
N HIS A 100 6.17 7.29 17.87
CA HIS A 100 6.26 8.60 17.20
C HIS A 100 6.23 8.54 15.66
N TYR A 101 5.49 7.61 15.10
CA TYR A 101 5.13 7.59 13.70
C TYR A 101 3.64 7.32 13.52
N ALA A 102 3.14 7.51 12.32
CA ALA A 102 1.80 7.11 11.93
C ALA A 102 1.80 6.46 10.54
N LEU A 103 0.78 5.66 10.28
CA LEU A 103 0.39 5.21 8.95
C LEU A 103 -0.88 5.94 8.53
N GLU A 104 -0.85 6.54 7.36
CA GLU A 104 -2.02 7.11 6.71
C GLU A 104 -2.45 6.20 5.58
N PHE A 105 -3.71 5.77 5.60
CA PHE A 105 -4.35 5.06 4.49
C PHE A 105 -5.39 5.98 3.84
N ARG A 106 -5.38 6.03 2.50
CA ARG A 106 -6.41 6.66 1.68
C ARG A 106 -7.08 5.59 0.86
N VAL A 107 -8.36 5.36 1.14
CA VAL A 107 -9.14 4.32 0.47
C VAL A 107 -10.21 4.99 -0.39
N MET A 108 -10.05 4.87 -1.70
CA MET A 108 -10.96 5.29 -2.75
C MET A 108 -11.77 4.08 -3.22
N ASP A 109 -12.78 4.31 -4.07
CA ASP A 109 -13.60 3.22 -4.59
C ASP A 109 -12.83 2.29 -5.55
N ASP A 110 -11.78 2.81 -6.16
CA ASP A 110 -10.96 2.16 -7.19
C ASP A 110 -9.45 2.18 -6.87
N ALA A 111 -9.05 2.73 -5.74
CA ALA A 111 -7.64 2.83 -5.37
C ALA A 111 -7.42 2.78 -3.85
N VAL A 112 -6.23 2.30 -3.49
CA VAL A 112 -5.72 2.34 -2.11
C VAL A 112 -4.31 2.92 -2.14
N ALA A 113 -4.05 3.88 -1.26
CA ALA A 113 -2.71 4.41 -1.04
C ALA A 113 -2.40 4.42 0.46
N TYR A 114 -1.14 4.21 0.79
CA TYR A 114 -0.66 4.40 2.15
C TYR A 114 0.65 5.20 2.17
N ARG A 115 0.99 5.74 3.33
CA ARG A 115 2.32 6.30 3.62
C ARG A 115 2.65 6.23 5.10
N PHE A 116 3.94 6.23 5.39
CA PHE A 116 4.45 6.52 6.72
C PHE A 116 4.48 8.03 6.96
N ILE A 117 4.16 8.45 8.18
CA ILE A 117 4.27 9.83 8.66
C ILE A 117 5.19 9.81 9.89
N LEU A 118 6.35 10.44 9.75
CA LEU A 118 7.32 10.58 10.83
C LEU A 118 6.96 11.81 11.66
N GLN A 119 6.79 11.64 12.97
CA GLN A 119 6.41 12.72 13.89
C GLN A 119 7.62 13.38 14.56
N LYS A 120 8.79 13.32 13.90
CA LYS A 120 10.04 13.91 14.42
C LYS A 120 10.20 15.34 13.91
N LYS A 121 10.09 16.33 14.81
CA LYS A 121 10.31 17.73 14.45
C LYS A 121 11.82 18.04 14.31
N GLY A 122 12.20 18.67 13.20
CA GLY A 122 13.51 19.29 13.04
C GLY A 122 14.71 18.35 12.88
N LYS A 123 14.50 17.07 12.60
CA LYS A 123 15.56 16.11 12.32
C LYS A 123 15.41 15.56 10.90
N THR A 124 16.50 15.54 10.17
CA THR A 124 16.64 14.76 8.94
C THR A 124 16.76 13.28 9.33
N VAL A 125 16.12 12.41 8.60
CA VAL A 125 16.24 10.95 8.73
C VAL A 125 16.57 10.37 7.36
N ASP A 126 17.47 9.41 7.33
CA ASP A 126 17.80 8.69 6.12
C ASP A 126 16.92 7.44 6.02
N VAL A 127 16.16 7.37 4.94
CA VAL A 127 15.37 6.18 4.60
C VAL A 127 16.27 5.23 3.83
N LEU A 128 16.55 4.08 4.42
CA LEU A 128 17.41 3.07 3.81
C LEU A 128 16.61 2.16 2.88
N GLN A 129 15.40 1.76 3.33
CA GLN A 129 14.57 0.83 2.57
C GLN A 129 13.10 0.91 2.99
N GLU A 130 12.20 0.74 2.03
CA GLU A 130 10.78 0.46 2.23
C GLU A 130 10.45 -0.87 1.53
N PRO A 131 10.52 -2.02 2.23
CA PRO A 131 10.19 -3.31 1.65
C PRO A 131 8.70 -3.40 1.33
N VAL A 132 8.36 -3.65 0.06
CA VAL A 132 6.99 -3.88 -0.38
C VAL A 132 6.88 -5.31 -0.87
N CYS A 133 6.09 -6.13 -0.17
CA CYS A 133 5.84 -7.52 -0.51
C CYS A 133 4.34 -7.76 -0.66
N LEU A 134 3.83 -7.47 -1.86
CA LEU A 134 2.43 -7.67 -2.21
C LEU A 134 2.20 -9.12 -2.66
N THR A 135 1.27 -9.81 -2.01
CA THR A 135 0.85 -11.16 -2.38
C THR A 135 -0.56 -11.11 -2.95
N PRO A 136 -0.75 -11.32 -4.27
CA PRO A 136 -2.07 -11.47 -4.87
C PRO A 136 -2.82 -12.65 -4.26
N SER A 137 -4.13 -12.50 -4.07
CA SER A 137 -4.99 -13.57 -3.52
C SER A 137 -5.62 -14.47 -4.58
N ILE A 138 -5.39 -14.14 -5.84
CA ILE A 138 -5.82 -14.91 -7.02
C ILE A 138 -4.64 -15.07 -7.98
N PRO A 139 -4.63 -16.07 -8.85
CA PRO A 139 -3.61 -16.19 -9.88
C PRO A 139 -3.58 -14.95 -10.80
N VAL A 140 -2.40 -14.41 -11.02
CA VAL A 140 -2.20 -13.21 -11.86
C VAL A 140 -1.00 -13.39 -12.77
N LYS A 141 -1.01 -12.66 -13.89
CA LYS A 141 0.17 -12.41 -14.73
C LYS A 141 0.64 -10.99 -14.51
N ALA A 142 1.96 -10.79 -14.43
CA ALA A 142 2.56 -9.47 -14.33
C ALA A 142 2.89 -8.95 -15.73
N VAL A 143 2.42 -7.73 -16.03
CA VAL A 143 2.78 -6.99 -17.24
C VAL A 143 3.67 -5.83 -16.81
N LEU A 144 4.89 -5.78 -17.31
CA LEU A 144 5.94 -4.88 -16.83
C LEU A 144 7.04 -4.67 -17.87
N GLN A 145 7.86 -3.68 -17.65
CA GLN A 145 9.15 -3.52 -18.30
C GLN A 145 10.26 -4.01 -17.39
N THR A 146 11.12 -4.89 -17.90
CA THR A 146 12.32 -5.30 -17.17
C THR A 146 13.38 -4.21 -17.22
N ALA A 147 14.18 -4.10 -16.17
CA ALA A 147 15.31 -3.19 -16.10
C ALA A 147 16.57 -3.93 -15.70
N THR A 148 17.71 -3.55 -16.27
CA THR A 148 19.03 -4.11 -15.96
C THR A 148 19.80 -3.26 -14.97
N SER A 149 19.38 -2.01 -14.77
CA SER A 149 19.98 -1.06 -13.85
C SER A 149 18.99 0.03 -13.45
N PHE A 150 19.33 0.82 -12.42
CA PHE A 150 18.53 2.00 -12.04
C PHE A 150 18.60 3.15 -13.07
N ARG A 151 19.51 3.04 -14.05
CA ARG A 151 19.60 3.99 -15.16
C ARG A 151 19.12 3.28 -16.42
N CYS A 152 17.85 3.45 -16.75
CA CYS A 152 17.23 2.91 -17.96
C CYS A 152 16.35 3.98 -18.63
N ASN A 153 16.09 3.80 -19.92
CA ASN A 153 15.35 4.78 -20.73
C ASN A 153 13.84 4.68 -20.56
N TYR A 154 13.33 3.64 -19.91
CA TYR A 154 11.90 3.31 -19.82
C TYR A 154 11.23 3.10 -21.21
N GLU A 155 12.01 2.63 -22.19
CA GLU A 155 11.56 2.46 -23.58
C GLU A 155 11.51 0.97 -24.01
N ASP A 156 11.82 0.07 -23.11
CA ASP A 156 11.79 -1.37 -23.40
C ASP A 156 10.36 -1.87 -23.59
N ALA A 157 10.22 -2.95 -24.37
CA ALA A 157 8.93 -3.58 -24.57
C ALA A 157 8.37 -4.17 -23.28
N TYR A 158 7.05 -4.10 -23.12
CA TYR A 158 6.38 -4.77 -22.01
C TYR A 158 6.46 -6.29 -22.18
N THR A 159 6.74 -6.95 -21.08
CA THR A 159 6.78 -8.41 -20.97
C THR A 159 5.68 -8.89 -20.05
N THR A 160 5.05 -9.99 -20.41
CA THR A 160 4.08 -10.67 -19.56
C THR A 160 4.71 -11.94 -18.99
N LEU A 161 4.68 -12.09 -17.68
CA LEU A 161 5.24 -13.26 -17.01
C LEU A 161 4.43 -13.65 -15.76
N ASP A 162 4.64 -14.87 -15.30
CA ASP A 162 4.13 -15.35 -14.02
C ASP A 162 5.03 -14.78 -12.89
N PRO A 163 4.47 -14.05 -11.91
CA PRO A 163 5.25 -13.56 -10.78
C PRO A 163 6.03 -14.63 -10.02
N ALA A 164 5.52 -15.88 -9.97
CA ALA A 164 6.22 -17.00 -9.35
C ALA A 164 7.50 -17.43 -10.10
N GLN A 165 7.61 -17.07 -11.38
CA GLN A 165 8.77 -17.37 -12.22
C GLN A 165 9.73 -16.18 -12.33
N TRP A 166 9.49 -15.09 -11.57
CA TRP A 166 10.35 -13.93 -11.61
C TRP A 166 11.73 -14.23 -11.02
N PRO A 167 12.84 -14.02 -11.78
CA PRO A 167 14.17 -14.20 -11.23
C PRO A 167 14.45 -13.16 -10.13
N ALA A 168 14.98 -13.59 -8.99
CA ALA A 168 15.28 -12.71 -7.86
C ALA A 168 16.25 -11.56 -8.18
N SER A 169 17.08 -11.73 -9.22
CA SER A 169 18.01 -10.70 -9.70
C SER A 169 17.42 -9.74 -10.72
N GLN A 170 16.21 -9.97 -11.20
CA GLN A 170 15.59 -9.16 -12.23
C GLN A 170 14.87 -7.97 -11.61
N MET A 171 15.19 -6.77 -12.08
CA MET A 171 14.45 -5.54 -11.75
C MET A 171 13.35 -5.27 -12.76
N ALA A 172 12.35 -4.54 -12.33
CA ALA A 172 11.33 -3.96 -13.19
C ALA A 172 11.11 -2.48 -12.88
N THR A 173 10.58 -1.78 -13.87
CA THR A 173 10.15 -0.39 -13.68
C THR A 173 8.72 -0.35 -13.13
N ALA A 174 8.42 0.67 -12.33
CA ALA A 174 7.04 1.00 -11.96
C ALA A 174 6.43 1.93 -13.03
N PRO A 175 5.11 1.87 -13.26
CA PRO A 175 4.12 1.01 -12.63
C PRO A 175 4.18 -0.44 -13.11
N LEU A 176 3.61 -1.34 -12.31
CA LEU A 176 3.47 -2.76 -12.58
C LEU A 176 1.97 -3.08 -12.66
N LEU A 177 1.54 -3.79 -13.70
CA LEU A 177 0.17 -4.27 -13.83
C LEU A 177 0.10 -5.77 -13.50
N LEU A 178 -0.77 -6.13 -12.57
CA LEU A 178 -1.14 -7.53 -12.31
C LEU A 178 -2.52 -7.78 -12.92
N SER A 179 -2.58 -8.67 -13.91
CA SER A 179 -3.81 -9.03 -14.61
C SER A 179 -4.24 -10.43 -14.21
N ALA A 180 -5.49 -10.58 -13.77
CA ALA A 180 -6.10 -11.87 -13.50
C ALA A 180 -6.83 -12.40 -14.75
N ASP A 181 -7.02 -13.72 -14.81
CA ASP A 181 -7.70 -14.38 -15.94
C ASP A 181 -9.18 -14.00 -16.07
N ASP A 182 -9.79 -13.53 -14.98
CA ASP A 182 -11.19 -13.02 -14.95
C ASP A 182 -11.36 -11.60 -15.50
N GLY A 183 -10.28 -10.99 -16.01
CA GLY A 183 -10.25 -9.63 -16.53
C GLY A 183 -10.10 -8.55 -15.45
N SER A 184 -10.01 -8.90 -14.16
CA SER A 184 -9.66 -7.94 -13.11
C SER A 184 -8.18 -7.59 -13.18
N ASN A 185 -7.88 -6.30 -13.01
CA ASN A 185 -6.52 -5.78 -13.08
C ASN A 185 -6.18 -5.02 -11.80
N LEU A 186 -4.97 -5.23 -11.31
CA LEU A 186 -4.37 -4.52 -10.18
C LEU A 186 -3.16 -3.72 -10.69
N GLN A 187 -3.16 -2.43 -10.44
CA GLN A 187 -2.11 -1.51 -10.87
C GLN A 187 -1.57 -0.69 -9.70
#